data_44701c195084749823948f2558b78467
#
_entry.id   44701c195084749823948f2558b78467
#
_cell.length_a   1.000
_cell.length_b   1.000
_cell.length_c   1.000
_cell.angle_alpha   90.00
_cell.angle_beta   90.00
_cell.angle_gamma   90.00
#
_symmetry.space_group_name_H-M   'P 1'
#
loop_
_entity.id
_entity.type
_entity.pdbx_description
1 polymer ?
#
loop_
_entity_poly.entity_id
_entity_poly.type
_entity_poly.pdbx_seq_one_letter_code
_entity_poly.pdbx_strand_id
1 'polypeptide(L)'
;MLVTGHSGQSLEWIAANSDGWIYYPRNVRVQEVITEQWRKILQATSSDDKPFSQSFYIDLVEDKDALPIPIHLGYRLGRNALLEILCELHSIGVNHVVFNLKYGSRPAAEVLDEIGEYVLPHFLPQNPFSNSICHQYLA
;
A
#
# COMPACT_ATOMS: atom_id res chain seq x y z
N MET A 1 7.38 0.82 -17.32
CA MET A 1 6.41 -0.32 -17.31
C MET A 1 6.40 -0.96 -15.93
N LEU A 2 5.25 -1.08 -15.30
CA LEU A 2 5.10 -1.85 -14.05
C LEU A 2 4.59 -3.26 -14.38
N VAL A 3 5.20 -4.29 -13.77
CA VAL A 3 4.78 -5.69 -13.94
C VAL A 3 3.88 -6.09 -12.78
N THR A 4 2.75 -6.73 -13.08
CA THR A 4 1.78 -7.19 -12.07
C THR A 4 1.97 -8.67 -11.78
N GLY A 5 2.12 -9.01 -10.49
CA GLY A 5 2.40 -10.38 -10.06
C GLY A 5 3.68 -10.90 -10.75
N HIS A 6 3.71 -12.17 -11.05
CA HIS A 6 4.87 -12.74 -11.76
C HIS A 6 4.72 -12.69 -13.29
N SER A 7 3.51 -12.57 -13.81
CA SER A 7 3.25 -12.54 -15.28
C SER A 7 4.01 -13.61 -16.07
N GLY A 8 4.22 -14.78 -15.48
CA GLY A 8 4.99 -15.88 -16.08
C GLY A 8 6.51 -15.66 -16.13
N GLN A 9 7.04 -14.62 -15.49
CA GLN A 9 8.46 -14.27 -15.44
C GLN A 9 9.08 -14.55 -14.07
N SER A 10 10.39 -14.70 -14.03
CA SER A 10 11.12 -14.72 -12.77
C SER A 10 11.23 -13.33 -12.16
N LEU A 11 11.46 -13.26 -10.86
CA LEU A 11 11.58 -11.97 -10.16
C LEU A 11 12.83 -11.20 -10.62
N GLU A 12 13.91 -11.92 -10.96
CA GLU A 12 15.13 -11.33 -11.53
C GLU A 12 14.86 -10.69 -12.90
N TRP A 13 14.06 -11.37 -13.74
CA TRP A 13 13.66 -10.79 -15.02
C TRP A 13 12.83 -9.51 -14.82
N ILE A 14 11.89 -9.52 -13.88
CA ILE A 14 11.07 -8.36 -13.55
C ILE A 14 11.97 -7.22 -13.06
N ALA A 15 12.91 -7.51 -12.16
CA ALA A 15 13.86 -6.51 -11.65
C ALA A 15 14.70 -5.88 -12.78
N ALA A 16 15.14 -6.67 -13.75
CA ALA A 16 15.96 -6.18 -14.86
C ALA A 16 15.18 -5.40 -15.92
N ASN A 17 13.91 -5.77 -16.17
CA ASN A 17 13.17 -5.31 -17.36
C ASN A 17 11.94 -4.43 -17.06
N SER A 18 11.67 -4.10 -15.81
CA SER A 18 10.54 -3.24 -15.42
C SER A 18 10.99 -1.99 -14.67
N ASP A 19 10.09 -1.02 -14.54
CA ASP A 19 10.29 0.20 -13.73
C ASP A 19 9.77 0.03 -12.30
N GLY A 20 9.22 -1.14 -11.97
CA GLY A 20 8.70 -1.48 -10.63
C GLY A 20 7.78 -2.68 -10.68
N TRP A 21 7.36 -3.13 -9.51
CA TRP A 21 6.55 -4.34 -9.34
C TRP A 21 5.26 -4.05 -8.60
N ILE A 22 4.12 -4.51 -9.14
CA ILE A 22 2.81 -4.48 -8.49
C ILE A 22 2.47 -5.88 -8.02
N TYR A 23 2.21 -6.04 -6.73
CA TYR A 23 1.83 -7.32 -6.19
C TYR A 23 0.46 -7.30 -5.53
N TYR A 24 -0.11 -8.49 -5.36
CA TYR A 24 -1.40 -8.66 -4.71
C TYR A 24 -1.29 -8.41 -3.21
N PRO A 25 -2.35 -7.91 -2.55
CA PRO A 25 -2.35 -7.71 -1.11
C PRO A 25 -2.21 -9.04 -0.38
N ARG A 26 -1.37 -9.04 0.65
CA ARG A 26 -1.17 -10.13 1.59
C ARG A 26 -1.25 -9.57 3.01
N ASN A 27 -1.31 -10.42 4.03
CA ASN A 27 -1.11 -9.92 5.37
C ASN A 27 0.29 -9.30 5.50
N VAL A 28 0.45 -8.36 6.43
CA VAL A 28 1.66 -7.53 6.55
C VAL A 28 2.93 -8.37 6.66
N ARG A 29 2.92 -9.45 7.44
CA ARG A 29 4.11 -10.32 7.62
C ARG A 29 4.54 -11.02 6.32
N VAL A 30 3.58 -11.52 5.56
CA VAL A 30 3.86 -12.15 4.26
C VAL A 30 4.32 -11.10 3.25
N GLN A 31 3.71 -9.91 3.27
CA GLN A 31 4.08 -8.82 2.38
C GLN A 31 5.51 -8.32 2.68
N GLU A 32 5.90 -8.28 3.94
CA GLU A 32 7.26 -7.92 4.37
C GLU A 32 8.31 -8.85 3.74
N VAL A 33 8.08 -10.16 3.79
CA VAL A 33 8.99 -11.14 3.15
C VAL A 33 9.09 -10.89 1.65
N ILE A 34 7.98 -10.58 0.98
CA ILE A 34 7.94 -10.32 -0.46
C ILE A 34 8.70 -9.02 -0.80
N THR A 35 8.50 -7.96 -0.05
CA THR A 35 9.21 -6.69 -0.26
C THR A 35 10.71 -6.83 0.02
N GLU A 36 11.10 -7.60 1.03
CA GLU A 36 12.51 -7.92 1.29
C GLU A 36 13.17 -8.70 0.14
N GLN A 37 12.47 -9.69 -0.41
CA GLN A 37 12.94 -10.43 -1.58
C GLN A 37 13.15 -9.51 -2.78
N TRP A 38 12.19 -8.61 -3.03
CA TRP A 38 12.29 -7.61 -4.09
C TRP A 38 13.53 -6.75 -3.96
N ARG A 39 13.79 -6.20 -2.77
CA ARG A 39 14.98 -5.38 -2.51
C ARG A 39 16.27 -6.14 -2.69
N LYS A 40 16.34 -7.38 -2.18
CA LYS A 40 17.54 -8.24 -2.34
C LYS A 40 17.87 -8.48 -3.81
N ILE A 41 16.86 -8.70 -4.64
CA ILE A 41 17.03 -8.91 -6.07
C ILE A 41 17.47 -7.63 -6.78
N LEU A 42 16.88 -6.49 -6.45
CA LEU A 42 17.33 -5.20 -6.99
C LEU A 42 18.80 -4.94 -6.68
N GLN A 43 19.22 -5.18 -5.44
CA GLN A 43 20.62 -5.05 -5.03
C GLN A 43 21.55 -6.01 -5.79
N ALA A 44 21.14 -7.26 -5.96
CA ALA A 44 21.92 -8.28 -6.66
C ALA A 44 22.04 -8.03 -8.17
N THR A 45 21.06 -7.38 -8.78
CA THR A 45 21.03 -7.04 -10.21
C THR A 45 21.65 -5.68 -10.51
N SER A 46 22.22 -4.99 -9.51
CA SER A 46 22.72 -3.61 -9.62
C SER A 46 21.70 -2.65 -10.25
N SER A 47 20.44 -2.94 -10.01
CA SER A 47 19.33 -2.10 -10.50
C SER A 47 19.13 -0.92 -9.58
N ASP A 48 18.68 0.20 -10.14
CA ASP A 48 18.22 1.34 -9.37
C ASP A 48 17.06 0.92 -8.45
N ASP A 49 16.83 1.70 -7.39
CA ASP A 49 15.71 1.46 -6.50
C ASP A 49 14.38 1.62 -7.28
N LYS A 50 13.64 0.52 -7.35
CA LYS A 50 12.37 0.47 -8.10
C LYS A 50 11.21 0.25 -7.14
N PRO A 51 10.08 0.97 -7.34
CA PRO A 51 8.97 0.92 -6.43
C PRO A 51 8.33 -0.46 -6.36
N PHE A 52 7.93 -0.82 -5.14
CA PHE A 52 7.00 -1.90 -4.88
C PHE A 52 5.61 -1.32 -4.63
N SER A 53 4.66 -1.74 -5.44
CA SER A 53 3.27 -1.27 -5.37
C SER A 53 2.34 -2.41 -5.00
N GLN A 54 1.28 -2.09 -4.25
CA GLN A 54 0.18 -3.03 -4.06
C GLN A 54 -1.16 -2.35 -4.30
N SER A 55 -2.09 -3.11 -4.86
CA SER A 55 -3.49 -2.70 -4.92
C SER A 55 -4.26 -3.35 -3.78
N PHE A 56 -5.27 -2.69 -3.21
CA PHE A 56 -6.26 -3.38 -2.42
C PHE A 56 -7.63 -2.68 -2.44
N TYR A 57 -8.66 -3.48 -2.20
CA TYR A 57 -10.03 -3.00 -2.15
C TYR A 57 -10.32 -2.38 -0.80
N ILE A 58 -11.00 -1.24 -0.81
CA ILE A 58 -11.48 -0.60 0.41
C ILE A 58 -12.98 -0.31 0.31
N ASP A 59 -13.67 -0.54 1.41
CA ASP A 59 -14.99 0.00 1.69
C ASP A 59 -14.86 0.91 2.90
N LEU A 60 -14.58 2.20 2.63
CA LEU A 60 -14.38 3.21 3.67
C LEU A 60 -15.74 3.63 4.22
N VAL A 61 -16.01 3.28 5.48
CA VAL A 61 -17.27 3.61 6.15
C VAL A 61 -17.23 4.99 6.81
N GLU A 62 -18.41 5.56 7.14
CA GLU A 62 -18.52 6.89 7.74
C GLU A 62 -17.93 6.96 9.16
N ASP A 63 -18.03 5.86 9.92
CA ASP A 63 -17.41 5.77 11.24
C ASP A 63 -15.89 5.70 11.08
N LYS A 64 -15.23 6.82 11.40
CA LYS A 64 -13.77 6.96 11.31
C LYS A 64 -12.99 5.94 12.14
N ASP A 65 -13.58 5.42 13.21
CA ASP A 65 -12.97 4.51 14.17
C ASP A 65 -13.38 3.04 13.95
N ALA A 66 -14.15 2.76 12.89
CA ALA A 66 -14.56 1.40 12.57
C ALA A 66 -13.36 0.47 12.35
N LEU A 67 -13.34 -0.67 13.07
CA LEU A 67 -12.30 -1.66 12.96
C LEU A 67 -12.31 -2.36 11.59
N PRO A 68 -11.15 -2.82 11.09
CA PRO A 68 -11.07 -3.46 9.80
C PRO A 68 -11.77 -4.82 9.79
N ILE A 69 -12.67 -4.99 8.84
CA ILE A 69 -13.35 -6.27 8.55
C ILE A 69 -12.84 -6.74 7.19
N PRO A 70 -12.28 -7.96 7.07
CA PRO A 70 -11.79 -8.48 5.79
C PRO A 70 -12.90 -8.56 4.74
N ILE A 71 -12.59 -8.09 3.52
CA ILE A 71 -13.36 -8.31 2.31
C ILE A 71 -12.46 -8.93 1.25
N HIS A 72 -12.96 -9.20 0.05
CA HIS A 72 -12.13 -9.74 -1.03
C HIS A 72 -10.95 -8.80 -1.35
N LEU A 73 -9.72 -9.27 -1.12
CA LEU A 73 -8.47 -8.55 -1.36
C LEU A 73 -8.40 -7.15 -0.69
N GLY A 74 -8.98 -7.01 0.49
CA GLY A 74 -8.96 -5.74 1.20
C GLY A 74 -9.80 -5.71 2.46
N TYR A 75 -10.28 -4.52 2.83
CA TYR A 75 -10.98 -4.28 4.09
C TYR A 75 -12.16 -3.31 3.94
N ARG A 76 -13.19 -3.57 4.75
CA ARG A 76 -14.18 -2.58 5.17
C ARG A 76 -13.70 -1.99 6.48
N LEU A 77 -13.53 -0.66 6.57
CA LEU A 77 -12.89 -0.03 7.72
C LEU A 77 -13.17 1.47 7.79
N GLY A 78 -12.87 2.07 8.92
CA GLY A 78 -12.79 3.52 9.09
C GLY A 78 -11.44 4.09 8.67
N ARG A 79 -11.36 5.41 8.48
CA ARG A 79 -10.12 6.07 8.03
C ARG A 79 -8.95 5.94 8.99
N ASN A 80 -9.20 5.84 10.31
CA ASN A 80 -8.13 5.68 11.30
C ASN A 80 -7.44 4.31 11.15
N ALA A 81 -8.21 3.24 10.98
CA ALA A 81 -7.67 1.92 10.69
C ALA A 81 -6.97 1.87 9.32
N LEU A 82 -7.47 2.62 8.32
CA LEU A 82 -6.79 2.76 7.03
C LEU A 82 -5.42 3.41 7.20
N LEU A 83 -5.31 4.48 7.98
CA LEU A 83 -4.02 5.12 8.29
C LEU A 83 -3.04 4.15 8.93
N GLU A 84 -3.47 3.37 9.92
CA GLU A 84 -2.63 2.36 10.58
C GLU A 84 -2.08 1.34 9.57
N ILE A 85 -2.95 0.77 8.73
CA ILE A 85 -2.56 -0.19 7.69
C ILE A 85 -1.57 0.43 6.70
N LEU A 86 -1.79 1.67 6.26
CA LEU A 86 -0.88 2.36 5.34
C LEU A 86 0.49 2.63 5.98
N CYS A 87 0.53 2.99 7.26
CA CYS A 87 1.78 3.15 8.00
C CYS A 87 2.54 1.83 8.12
N GLU A 88 1.85 0.72 8.42
CA GLU A 88 2.46 -0.61 8.45
C GLU A 88 3.03 -1.00 7.08
N LEU A 89 2.27 -0.82 6.00
CA LEU A 89 2.73 -1.09 4.63
C LEU A 89 3.94 -0.24 4.26
N HIS A 90 3.93 1.04 4.62
CA HIS A 90 5.07 1.93 4.40
C HIS A 90 6.31 1.43 5.13
N SER A 91 6.19 0.99 6.39
CA SER A 91 7.30 0.51 7.21
C SER A 91 7.98 -0.73 6.66
N ILE A 92 7.24 -1.61 5.98
CA ILE A 92 7.77 -2.81 5.33
C ILE A 92 8.23 -2.57 3.89
N GLY A 93 8.09 -1.35 3.37
CA GLY A 93 8.62 -0.91 2.09
C GLY A 93 7.69 -0.98 0.90
N VAL A 94 6.40 -0.95 1.13
CA VAL A 94 5.44 -0.65 0.07
C VAL A 94 5.53 0.85 -0.22
N ASN A 95 5.86 1.20 -1.47
CA ASN A 95 6.04 2.60 -1.87
C ASN A 95 4.76 3.22 -2.42
N HIS A 96 3.87 2.40 -2.98
CA HIS A 96 2.68 2.88 -3.65
C HIS A 96 1.50 1.95 -3.36
N VAL A 97 0.37 2.51 -2.97
CA VAL A 97 -0.88 1.78 -2.76
C VAL A 97 -1.94 2.29 -3.72
N VAL A 98 -2.58 1.37 -4.45
CA VAL A 98 -3.67 1.66 -5.37
C VAL A 98 -4.98 1.16 -4.77
N PHE A 99 -5.87 2.08 -4.42
CA PHE A 99 -7.19 1.73 -3.90
C PHE A 99 -8.15 1.35 -5.01
N ASN A 100 -8.93 0.29 -4.77
CA ASN A 100 -10.04 -0.08 -5.60
C ASN A 100 -11.34 0.05 -4.80
N LEU A 101 -12.24 0.91 -5.24
CA LEU A 101 -13.50 1.23 -4.57
C LEU A 101 -14.69 0.38 -5.05
N LYS A 102 -14.44 -0.70 -5.80
CA LYS A 102 -15.50 -1.52 -6.40
C LYS A 102 -16.54 -2.04 -5.40
N TYR A 103 -16.11 -2.34 -4.20
CA TYR A 103 -16.98 -2.86 -3.14
C TYR A 103 -17.38 -1.79 -2.12
N GLY A 104 -17.11 -0.52 -2.42
CA GLY A 104 -17.45 0.59 -1.56
C GLY A 104 -18.96 0.78 -1.44
N SER A 105 -19.43 1.02 -0.22
CA SER A 105 -20.84 1.31 0.10
C SER A 105 -21.20 2.79 -0.05
N ARG A 106 -20.21 3.68 -0.11
CA ARG A 106 -20.36 5.13 -0.23
C ARG A 106 -20.03 5.62 -1.64
N PRO A 107 -20.56 6.80 -2.04
CA PRO A 107 -20.15 7.44 -3.29
C PRO A 107 -18.62 7.63 -3.35
N ALA A 108 -18.03 7.27 -4.48
CA ALA A 108 -16.57 7.35 -4.65
C ALA A 108 -16.03 8.78 -4.42
N ALA A 109 -16.74 9.81 -4.83
CA ALA A 109 -16.35 11.20 -4.62
C ALA A 109 -16.16 11.54 -3.14
N GLU A 110 -17.11 11.15 -2.28
CA GLU A 110 -17.02 11.38 -0.84
C GLU A 110 -15.84 10.64 -0.20
N VAL A 111 -15.60 9.40 -0.63
CA VAL A 111 -14.46 8.60 -0.17
C VAL A 111 -13.13 9.24 -0.59
N LEU A 112 -13.03 9.72 -1.82
CA LEU A 112 -11.83 10.40 -2.33
C LEU A 112 -11.58 11.73 -1.62
N ASP A 113 -12.64 12.51 -1.35
CA ASP A 113 -12.53 13.75 -0.59
C ASP A 113 -12.03 13.47 0.84
N GLU A 114 -12.58 12.47 1.52
CA GLU A 114 -12.15 12.08 2.87
C GLU A 114 -10.70 11.58 2.90
N ILE A 115 -10.31 10.75 1.95
CA ILE A 115 -8.90 10.30 1.82
C ILE A 115 -7.98 11.49 1.55
N GLY A 116 -8.37 12.39 0.65
CA GLY A 116 -7.60 13.59 0.31
C GLY A 116 -7.40 14.54 1.50
N GLU A 117 -8.43 14.71 2.32
CA GLU A 117 -8.40 15.63 3.47
C GLU A 117 -7.69 15.02 4.69
N TYR A 118 -7.94 13.75 5.00
CA TYR A 118 -7.53 13.16 6.29
C TYR A 118 -6.45 12.08 6.20
N VAL A 119 -6.21 11.49 5.05
CA VAL A 119 -5.25 10.38 4.89
C VAL A 119 -4.03 10.82 4.09
N LEU A 120 -4.23 11.36 2.90
CA LEU A 120 -3.16 11.70 1.98
C LEU A 120 -2.12 12.69 2.56
N PRO A 121 -2.49 13.73 3.36
CA PRO A 121 -1.52 14.67 3.92
C PRO A 121 -0.43 14.01 4.77
N HIS A 122 -0.67 12.83 5.34
CA HIS A 122 0.31 12.11 6.15
C HIS A 122 1.42 11.43 5.34
N PHE A 123 1.22 11.28 4.03
CA PHE A 123 2.14 10.60 3.12
C PHE A 123 2.79 11.52 2.08
N LEU A 124 2.47 12.82 2.10
CA LEU A 124 3.08 13.78 1.18
C LEU A 124 4.51 14.12 1.62
N PRO A 125 5.49 14.19 0.69
CA PRO A 125 6.91 14.39 1.01
C PRO A 125 7.23 15.69 1.75
N GLN A 126 6.35 16.70 1.67
CA GLN A 126 6.55 18.04 2.26
C GLN A 126 5.85 18.23 3.61
N ASN A 127 5.23 17.20 4.16
CA ASN A 127 4.59 17.30 5.46
C ASN A 127 5.58 16.95 6.58
N PRO A 128 6.04 17.94 7.40
CA PRO A 128 6.95 17.68 8.50
C PRO A 128 6.36 16.76 9.58
N PHE A 129 5.03 16.55 9.56
CA PHE A 129 4.32 15.67 10.48
C PHE A 129 4.05 14.26 9.91
N SER A 130 4.39 13.98 8.65
CA SER A 130 4.12 12.69 8.02
C SER A 130 4.81 11.52 8.74
N ASN A 131 6.02 11.73 9.24
CA ASN A 131 6.75 10.72 9.99
C ASN A 131 6.26 10.55 11.43
N SER A 132 5.60 11.55 12.03
CA SER A 132 5.17 11.50 13.42
C SER A 132 3.95 10.60 13.65
N ILE A 133 3.04 10.54 12.71
CA ILE A 133 1.83 9.70 12.83
C ILE A 133 2.16 8.23 12.64
N CYS A 134 2.95 7.88 11.62
CA CYS A 134 3.40 6.49 11.46
C CYS A 134 4.18 6.00 12.67
N HIS A 135 4.98 6.84 13.31
CA HIS A 135 5.65 6.49 14.57
C HIS A 135 4.70 6.23 15.73
N GLN A 136 3.55 6.90 15.80
CA GLN A 136 2.54 6.65 16.83
C GLN A 136 1.86 5.30 16.67
N TYR A 137 1.66 4.84 15.42
CA TYR A 137 1.01 3.56 15.14
C TYR A 137 1.97 2.37 15.14
N LEU A 138 3.27 2.60 14.96
CA LEU A 138 4.30 1.55 14.93
C LEU A 138 5.01 1.36 16.29
N ALA A 139 4.75 2.22 17.23
CA ALA A 139 5.23 2.09 18.60
C ALA A 139 4.30 1.20 19.44
#